data_d661a03a91ca1619ac4c1476d561791f
#
_entry.id   d661a03a91ca1619ac4c1476d561791f
#
_cell.length_a   1.000
_cell.length_b   1.000
_cell.length_c   1.000
_cell.angle_alpha   90.00
_cell.angle_beta   90.00
_cell.angle_gamma   90.00
#
_symmetry.space_group_name_H-M   'P 1'
#
loop_
_entity.id
_entity.type
_entity.pdbx_description
1 polymer ?
#
loop_
_entity_poly.entity_id
_entity_poly.type
_entity_poly.pdbx_seq_one_letter_code
_entity_poly.pdbx_strand_id
1 'polypeptide(L)'
;MTLFSTRHLDMINVMTYDFHGSWDTITGENAPMYADSSETTELARGLNVKYNKTVSLVSLLLFDKATCIQNWLDKGAPASKINLGMGTYGRSFTLQSADNSGLGAPINGAGQAGPYTREAGTLGYNEICEQKGQWTEHWNDDQQVPYAVNGNQWVGYDNVKSIGIKSEYVKAKNLGGAMIWSVETDDFRGICGDKYPLLNAINSVLNGQSVRPAHNRSALFCILYFV
;
A
#
# COMPACT_ATOMS: atom_id res chain seq x y z
N MET A 1 8.34 18.22 -11.04
CA MET A 1 8.84 17.20 -11.98
C MET A 1 8.08 17.45 -13.27
N THR A 2 8.78 17.86 -14.29
CA THR A 2 8.19 18.43 -15.52
C THR A 2 7.90 17.33 -16.54
N LEU A 3 6.96 17.56 -17.46
CA LEU A 3 6.65 16.77 -18.67
C LEU A 3 7.89 16.19 -19.40
N PHE A 4 9.08 16.68 -19.10
CA PHE A 4 10.33 16.27 -19.76
C PHE A 4 10.77 14.85 -19.38
N SER A 5 10.53 14.39 -18.14
CA SER A 5 10.96 13.05 -17.69
C SER A 5 10.10 11.93 -18.25
N THR A 6 8.81 12.18 -18.48
CA THR A 6 7.87 11.13 -18.91
C THR A 6 8.02 10.76 -20.41
N ARG A 7 8.65 11.62 -21.20
CA ARG A 7 8.89 11.36 -22.64
C ARG A 7 10.00 10.34 -22.90
N HIS A 8 10.93 10.21 -21.96
CA HIS A 8 12.12 9.37 -22.11
C HIS A 8 12.04 8.07 -21.30
N LEU A 9 10.94 7.83 -20.61
CA LEU A 9 10.72 6.61 -19.83
C LEU A 9 9.68 5.73 -20.53
N ASP A 10 9.91 4.42 -20.55
CA ASP A 10 8.95 3.44 -21.04
C ASP A 10 7.85 3.19 -20.01
N MET A 11 8.19 3.24 -18.73
CA MET A 11 7.26 3.07 -17.62
C MET A 11 7.66 3.90 -16.40
N ILE A 12 6.69 4.15 -15.52
CA ILE A 12 6.82 4.88 -14.27
C ILE A 12 6.20 4.04 -13.17
N ASN A 13 7.03 3.42 -12.34
CA ASN A 13 6.56 2.69 -11.17
C ASN A 13 6.41 3.66 -9.99
N VAL A 14 5.17 3.96 -9.63
CA VAL A 14 4.88 4.89 -8.54
C VAL A 14 4.78 4.11 -7.23
N MET A 15 5.69 4.38 -6.29
CA MET A 15 5.71 3.76 -4.96
C MET A 15 4.59 4.36 -4.09
N THR A 16 3.37 3.89 -4.28
CA THR A 16 2.17 4.31 -3.55
C THR A 16 1.94 3.44 -2.32
N TYR A 17 2.93 3.37 -1.46
CA TYR A 17 2.98 2.71 -0.16
C TYR A 17 3.93 3.47 0.76
N ASP A 18 4.07 3.07 2.02
CA ASP A 18 4.85 3.78 3.04
C ASP A 18 4.31 5.19 3.33
N PHE A 19 2.98 5.34 3.30
CA PHE A 19 2.36 6.62 3.65
C PHE A 19 2.44 6.88 5.16
N HIS A 20 2.41 5.82 5.97
CA HIS A 20 2.61 5.85 7.42
C HIS A 20 3.62 4.79 7.84
N GLY A 21 4.30 5.03 8.98
CA GLY A 21 5.28 4.11 9.54
C GLY A 21 5.78 4.55 10.91
N SER A 22 6.78 3.86 11.44
CA SER A 22 7.32 4.08 12.79
C SER A 22 7.93 5.47 13.03
N TRP A 23 8.05 6.28 12.01
CA TRP A 23 8.41 7.70 12.07
C TRP A 23 7.27 8.61 12.50
N ASP A 24 6.03 8.11 12.52
CA ASP A 24 4.86 8.83 13.00
C ASP A 24 4.71 8.72 14.52
N THR A 25 3.76 9.46 15.08
CA THR A 25 3.42 9.41 16.51
C THR A 25 2.10 8.70 16.79
N ILE A 26 1.39 8.32 15.72
CA ILE A 26 0.09 7.65 15.74
C ILE A 26 0.05 6.54 14.69
N THR A 27 -0.89 5.61 14.83
CA THR A 27 -1.14 4.57 13.83
C THR A 27 -1.69 5.15 12.54
N GLY A 28 -1.28 4.59 11.40
CA GLY A 28 -1.78 4.96 10.08
C GLY A 28 -1.59 3.83 9.08
N GLU A 29 -2.39 3.82 8.02
CA GLU A 29 -2.37 2.79 7.00
C GLU A 29 -1.12 2.89 6.11
N ASN A 30 -0.47 1.75 5.86
CA ASN A 30 0.70 1.67 4.99
C ASN A 30 0.41 2.21 3.58
N ALA A 31 -0.74 1.86 3.03
CA ALA A 31 -1.03 2.09 1.62
C ALA A 31 -2.53 2.31 1.36
N PRO A 32 -3.18 3.32 1.99
CA PRO A 32 -4.60 3.58 1.84
C PRO A 32 -4.95 3.86 0.36
N MET A 33 -6.11 3.37 -0.09
CA MET A 33 -6.58 3.67 -1.44
C MET A 33 -7.07 5.11 -1.56
N TYR A 34 -7.77 5.59 -0.53
CA TYR A 34 -8.34 6.95 -0.43
C TYR A 34 -7.97 7.57 0.90
N ALA A 35 -8.09 8.90 0.99
CA ALA A 35 -7.90 9.62 2.24
C ALA A 35 -8.98 9.25 3.27
N ASP A 36 -8.64 9.28 4.55
CA ASP A 36 -9.60 9.11 5.64
C ASP A 36 -10.42 10.40 5.82
N SER A 37 -11.74 10.26 5.95
CA SER A 37 -12.64 11.39 6.17
C SER A 37 -12.44 12.06 7.54
N SER A 38 -11.89 11.33 8.52
CA SER A 38 -11.57 11.81 9.86
C SER A 38 -10.19 12.46 9.98
N GLU A 39 -9.33 12.35 8.98
CA GLU A 39 -8.04 13.06 8.91
C GLU A 39 -8.22 14.58 8.78
N THR A 40 -9.11 15.12 9.62
CA THR A 40 -9.32 16.55 9.80
C THR A 40 -8.30 17.18 10.75
N THR A 41 -7.29 16.43 11.19
CA THR A 41 -6.27 16.94 12.11
C THR A 41 -5.45 18.05 11.46
N GLU A 42 -5.03 19.02 12.27
CA GLU A 42 -4.21 20.16 11.81
C GLU A 42 -2.93 19.70 11.11
N LEU A 43 -2.47 18.47 11.33
CA LEU A 43 -1.33 17.89 10.63
C LEU A 43 -1.70 17.53 9.18
N ALA A 44 -2.81 16.84 8.96
CA ALA A 44 -3.36 16.63 7.62
C ALA A 44 -3.86 17.94 7.01
N ARG A 45 -4.46 18.85 7.82
CA ARG A 45 -4.83 20.23 7.42
C ARG A 45 -3.61 21.14 7.27
N GLY A 46 -2.60 21.03 8.10
CA GLY A 46 -1.37 21.83 7.99
C GLY A 46 -0.58 21.50 6.74
N LEU A 47 -0.76 20.29 6.22
CA LEU A 47 -0.20 19.84 4.96
C LEU A 47 -1.14 20.09 3.78
N ASN A 48 -2.46 20.20 4.01
CA ASN A 48 -3.48 20.56 3.03
C ASN A 48 -3.89 22.05 3.07
N VAL A 49 -3.63 22.78 4.15
CA VAL A 49 -4.02 24.19 4.32
C VAL A 49 -2.89 25.11 3.95
N LYS A 50 -2.73 25.33 2.74
CA LYS A 50 -2.42 26.56 2.01
C LYS A 50 -2.01 26.18 0.61
N TYR A 51 -2.95 25.70 -0.15
CA TYR A 51 -2.85 25.80 -1.59
C TYR A 51 -2.92 27.28 -1.97
N ASN A 52 -1.91 28.02 -1.59
CA ASN A 52 -1.61 29.28 -2.22
C ASN A 52 -0.66 28.96 -3.39
N LYS A 53 -1.04 29.36 -4.56
CA LYS A 53 -0.51 29.09 -5.91
C LYS A 53 1.01 29.22 -6.11
N THR A 54 1.84 29.30 -5.07
CA THR A 54 3.25 29.71 -5.17
C THR A 54 4.26 28.73 -4.56
N VAL A 55 3.88 27.58 -4.03
CA VAL A 55 4.86 26.68 -3.39
C VAL A 55 4.87 25.29 -4.04
N SER A 56 5.75 25.19 -5.01
CA SER A 56 6.06 24.00 -5.82
C SER A 56 6.77 22.87 -5.09
N LEU A 57 6.94 22.90 -3.78
CA LEU A 57 7.74 21.92 -3.02
C LEU A 57 6.96 21.14 -1.95
N VAL A 58 5.73 21.52 -1.62
CA VAL A 58 4.91 20.87 -0.58
C VAL A 58 3.90 19.87 -1.16
N SER A 59 3.92 19.66 -2.46
CA SER A 59 3.08 18.68 -3.18
C SER A 59 3.47 17.21 -2.94
N LEU A 60 4.32 16.93 -1.93
CA LEU A 60 4.85 15.59 -1.67
C LEU A 60 4.14 14.84 -0.54
N LEU A 61 3.10 15.42 0.05
CA LEU A 61 2.39 14.80 1.17
C LEU A 61 0.97 14.40 0.75
N LEU A 62 0.94 13.47 -0.18
CA LEU A 62 -0.28 12.82 -0.66
C LEU A 62 -0.38 11.49 0.09
N PHE A 63 -1.23 11.44 1.10
CA PHE A 63 -1.34 10.30 2.02
C PHE A 63 -2.23 9.16 1.50
N ASP A 64 -2.58 9.16 0.21
CA ASP A 64 -3.33 8.07 -0.41
C ASP A 64 -2.94 7.85 -1.88
N LYS A 65 -3.21 6.62 -2.36
CA LYS A 65 -2.83 6.20 -3.71
C LYS A 65 -3.56 6.97 -4.81
N ALA A 66 -4.86 7.20 -4.65
CA ALA A 66 -5.69 7.83 -5.68
C ALA A 66 -5.24 9.26 -5.93
N THR A 67 -5.00 10.02 -4.86
CA THR A 67 -4.49 11.40 -4.95
C THR A 67 -3.08 11.45 -5.52
N CYS A 68 -2.20 10.52 -5.12
CA CYS A 68 -0.84 10.42 -5.66
C CYS A 68 -0.86 10.19 -7.18
N ILE A 69 -1.64 9.22 -7.66
CA ILE A 69 -1.76 8.93 -9.10
C ILE A 69 -2.41 10.10 -9.84
N GLN A 70 -3.48 10.70 -9.29
CA GLN A 70 -4.13 11.85 -9.92
C GLN A 70 -3.15 13.01 -10.11
N ASN A 71 -2.29 13.27 -9.13
CA ASN A 71 -1.25 14.30 -9.24
C ASN A 71 -0.24 14.03 -10.39
N TRP A 72 0.11 12.76 -10.64
CA TRP A 72 0.93 12.40 -11.81
C TRP A 72 0.21 12.67 -13.13
N LEU A 73 -1.08 12.30 -13.21
CA LEU A 73 -1.94 12.51 -14.38
C LEU A 73 -2.13 14.02 -14.67
N ASP A 74 -2.44 14.81 -13.63
CA ASP A 74 -2.62 16.27 -13.72
C ASP A 74 -1.35 16.99 -14.19
N LYS A 75 -0.18 16.43 -13.87
CA LYS A 75 1.11 16.92 -14.36
C LYS A 75 1.46 16.42 -15.76
N GLY A 76 0.55 15.73 -16.42
CA GLY A 76 0.66 15.30 -17.82
C GLY A 76 1.45 14.00 -18.02
N ALA A 77 1.63 13.16 -17.00
CA ALA A 77 2.18 11.83 -17.19
C ALA A 77 1.15 10.96 -17.94
N PRO A 78 1.55 10.24 -19.02
CA PRO A 78 0.65 9.36 -19.72
C PRO A 78 0.20 8.21 -18.82
N ALA A 79 -1.11 8.02 -18.65
CA ALA A 79 -1.68 6.96 -17.81
C ALA A 79 -1.12 5.57 -18.16
N SER A 80 -0.98 5.28 -19.46
CA SER A 80 -0.44 4.01 -19.97
C SER A 80 1.02 3.72 -19.60
N LYS A 81 1.75 4.70 -19.05
CA LYS A 81 3.13 4.52 -18.57
C LYS A 81 3.20 4.40 -17.04
N ILE A 82 2.11 4.68 -16.32
CA ILE A 82 2.08 4.66 -14.86
C ILE A 82 1.69 3.27 -14.38
N ASN A 83 2.52 2.67 -13.54
CA ASN A 83 2.21 1.47 -12.79
C ASN A 83 1.93 1.83 -11.33
N LEU A 84 0.78 1.39 -10.81
CA LEU A 84 0.39 1.58 -9.42
C LEU A 84 1.20 0.64 -8.52
N GLY A 85 1.97 1.19 -7.58
CA GLY A 85 2.71 0.40 -6.58
C GLY A 85 1.78 -0.20 -5.54
N MET A 86 1.98 -1.48 -5.23
CA MET A 86 1.23 -2.23 -4.22
C MET A 86 2.22 -2.93 -3.29
N GLY A 87 2.11 -2.69 -1.97
CA GLY A 87 2.92 -3.37 -0.97
C GLY A 87 2.36 -4.74 -0.65
N THR A 88 3.20 -5.75 -0.60
CA THR A 88 2.87 -7.08 -0.08
C THR A 88 3.36 -7.23 1.36
N TYR A 89 3.45 -6.12 2.06
CA TYR A 89 3.86 -5.97 3.46
C TYR A 89 3.01 -4.90 4.15
N GLY A 90 3.07 -4.88 5.48
CA GLY A 90 2.45 -3.86 6.30
C GLY A 90 3.45 -3.06 7.12
N ARG A 91 3.04 -1.85 7.53
CA ARG A 91 3.75 -1.05 8.53
C ARG A 91 3.13 -1.29 9.90
N SER A 92 3.99 -1.64 10.85
CA SER A 92 3.55 -2.06 12.18
C SER A 92 4.03 -1.12 13.28
N PHE A 93 3.24 -1.05 14.34
CA PHE A 93 3.40 -0.12 15.44
C PHE A 93 3.20 -0.82 16.78
N THR A 94 3.88 -0.31 17.82
CA THR A 94 3.60 -0.65 19.21
C THR A 94 2.72 0.45 19.79
N LEU A 95 1.48 0.12 20.14
CA LEU A 95 0.51 1.04 20.76
C LEU A 95 0.95 1.47 22.16
N GLN A 96 0.59 2.70 22.56
CA GLN A 96 0.74 3.14 23.95
C GLN A 96 -0.23 2.40 24.89
N SER A 97 -1.43 2.07 24.42
CA SER A 97 -2.44 1.29 25.15
C SER A 97 -3.14 0.34 24.20
N ALA A 98 -3.30 -0.93 24.61
CA ALA A 98 -4.08 -1.91 23.86
C ALA A 98 -5.59 -1.57 23.83
N ASP A 99 -6.10 -0.78 24.78
CA ASP A 99 -7.50 -0.35 24.82
C ASP A 99 -7.81 0.75 23.80
N ASN A 100 -6.78 1.40 23.24
CA ASN A 100 -6.91 2.40 22.17
C ASN A 100 -6.13 1.91 20.96
N SER A 101 -6.79 1.13 20.10
CA SER A 101 -6.19 0.39 19.00
C SER A 101 -6.79 0.74 17.62
N GLY A 102 -7.52 1.85 17.52
CA GLY A 102 -8.05 2.34 16.25
C GLY A 102 -7.01 3.04 15.39
N LEU A 103 -7.43 3.52 14.22
CA LEU A 103 -6.66 4.44 13.41
C LEU A 103 -6.42 5.74 14.19
N GLY A 104 -5.21 6.32 14.06
CA GLY A 104 -4.83 7.51 14.80
C GLY A 104 -4.50 7.28 16.28
N ALA A 105 -4.43 6.03 16.75
CA ALA A 105 -4.06 5.70 18.12
C ALA A 105 -2.60 6.06 18.41
N PRO A 106 -2.28 6.62 19.59
CA PRO A 106 -0.91 6.95 19.98
C PRO A 106 0.00 5.71 20.04
N ILE A 107 1.22 5.84 19.56
CA ILE A 107 2.21 4.77 19.55
C ILE A 107 3.43 5.04 20.42
N ASN A 108 4.12 3.97 20.81
CA ASN A 108 5.43 3.99 21.46
C ASN A 108 6.59 3.76 20.45
N GLY A 109 6.27 3.65 19.15
CA GLY A 109 7.23 3.44 18.07
C GLY A 109 6.93 2.21 17.22
N ALA A 110 7.98 1.66 16.60
CA ALA A 110 7.89 0.53 15.69
C ALA A 110 7.26 -0.71 16.33
N GLY A 111 6.50 -1.46 15.56
CA GLY A 111 6.03 -2.79 15.93
C GLY A 111 7.17 -3.80 16.02
N GLN A 112 6.90 -4.94 16.64
CA GLN A 112 7.89 -6.03 16.76
C GLN A 112 8.28 -6.57 15.38
N ALA A 113 9.58 -6.89 15.23
CA ALA A 113 10.10 -7.52 14.02
C ALA A 113 9.50 -8.91 13.82
N GLY A 114 9.10 -9.22 12.60
CA GLY A 114 8.67 -10.54 12.21
C GLY A 114 9.83 -11.53 12.06
N PRO A 115 9.54 -12.84 11.97
CA PRO A 115 10.57 -13.90 11.90
C PRO A 115 11.36 -13.89 10.58
N TYR A 116 10.79 -13.35 9.49
CA TYR A 116 11.39 -13.36 8.16
C TYR A 116 11.95 -12.00 7.77
N THR A 117 11.15 -10.95 7.85
CA THR A 117 11.59 -9.57 7.57
C THR A 117 12.65 -9.09 8.54
N ARG A 118 12.55 -9.48 9.83
CA ARG A 118 13.48 -9.13 10.91
C ARG A 118 13.70 -7.62 11.08
N GLU A 119 12.77 -6.83 10.60
CA GLU A 119 12.80 -5.36 10.68
C GLU A 119 11.65 -4.87 11.56
N ALA A 120 11.98 -4.13 12.62
CA ALA A 120 10.98 -3.51 13.48
C ALA A 120 10.16 -2.48 12.68
N GLY A 121 8.84 -2.52 12.81
CA GLY A 121 7.93 -1.64 12.08
C GLY A 121 7.55 -2.13 10.69
N THR A 122 8.01 -3.32 10.28
CA THR A 122 7.67 -3.93 8.98
C THR A 122 7.30 -5.41 9.18
N LEU A 123 6.20 -5.83 8.58
CA LEU A 123 5.78 -7.23 8.54
C LEU A 123 5.40 -7.61 7.11
N GLY A 124 5.95 -8.71 6.58
CA GLY A 124 5.50 -9.30 5.33
C GLY A 124 4.05 -9.79 5.44
N TYR A 125 3.32 -9.80 4.33
CA TYR A 125 1.98 -10.39 4.30
C TYR A 125 2.02 -11.86 4.75
N ASN A 126 3.05 -12.61 4.36
CA ASN A 126 3.29 -13.99 4.82
C ASN A 126 3.36 -14.08 6.35
N GLU A 127 4.01 -13.14 7.02
CA GLU A 127 4.14 -13.11 8.49
C GLU A 127 2.82 -12.80 9.17
N ILE A 128 2.04 -11.85 8.60
CA ILE A 128 0.73 -11.45 9.12
C ILE A 128 -0.25 -12.62 8.97
N CYS A 129 -0.31 -13.24 7.80
CA CYS A 129 -1.27 -14.31 7.53
C CYS A 129 -0.95 -15.61 8.28
N GLU A 130 0.33 -15.96 8.46
CA GLU A 130 0.73 -17.13 9.28
C GLU A 130 0.27 -17.00 10.74
N GLN A 131 0.16 -15.77 11.23
CA GLN A 131 -0.29 -15.46 12.59
C GLN A 131 -1.77 -15.05 12.64
N LYS A 132 -2.54 -15.29 11.60
CA LYS A 132 -3.93 -14.82 11.46
C LYS A 132 -4.82 -15.13 12.71
N GLY A 133 -4.61 -16.26 13.37
CA GLY A 133 -5.34 -16.62 14.58
C GLY A 133 -5.01 -15.76 15.82
N GLN A 134 -3.96 -14.97 15.78
CA GLN A 134 -3.51 -14.08 16.87
C GLN A 134 -3.90 -12.61 16.60
N TRP A 135 -4.20 -12.26 15.36
CA TRP A 135 -4.59 -10.92 14.93
C TRP A 135 -6.11 -10.78 14.84
N THR A 136 -6.64 -9.67 15.33
CA THR A 136 -8.02 -9.24 15.07
C THR A 136 -7.99 -8.29 13.89
N GLU A 137 -8.53 -8.72 12.75
CA GLU A 137 -8.60 -7.90 11.53
C GLU A 137 -9.78 -6.93 11.59
N HIS A 138 -9.53 -5.70 11.19
CA HIS A 138 -10.51 -4.64 10.98
C HIS A 138 -10.43 -4.15 9.54
N TRP A 139 -11.53 -3.62 9.04
CA TRP A 139 -11.60 -3.03 7.72
C TRP A 139 -11.89 -1.54 7.82
N ASN A 140 -11.09 -0.72 7.16
CA ASN A 140 -11.31 0.71 7.05
C ASN A 140 -12.09 1.00 5.75
N ASP A 141 -13.37 1.35 5.89
CA ASP A 141 -14.25 1.59 4.74
C ASP A 141 -13.89 2.87 3.99
N ASP A 142 -13.38 3.90 4.65
CA ASP A 142 -12.96 5.15 4.00
C ASP A 142 -11.71 4.91 3.15
N GLN A 143 -10.72 4.27 3.71
CA GLN A 143 -9.42 4.04 3.09
C GLN A 143 -9.35 2.77 2.24
N GLN A 144 -10.36 1.89 2.33
CA GLN A 144 -10.50 0.62 1.58
C GLN A 144 -9.31 -0.32 1.78
N VAL A 145 -8.80 -0.41 3.00
CA VAL A 145 -7.70 -1.29 3.42
C VAL A 145 -7.96 -1.90 4.79
N PRO A 146 -7.34 -3.04 5.11
CA PRO A 146 -7.41 -3.63 6.45
C PRO A 146 -6.28 -3.14 7.34
N TYR A 147 -6.55 -3.12 8.65
CA TYR A 147 -5.53 -3.18 9.68
C TYR A 147 -5.80 -4.32 10.63
N ALA A 148 -4.80 -4.74 11.40
CA ALA A 148 -4.95 -5.81 12.37
C ALA A 148 -4.28 -5.46 13.69
N VAL A 149 -4.85 -6.00 14.79
CA VAL A 149 -4.42 -5.74 16.16
C VAL A 149 -4.16 -7.05 16.89
N ASN A 150 -3.04 -7.11 17.62
CA ASN A 150 -2.69 -8.22 18.53
C ASN A 150 -2.11 -7.62 19.83
N GLY A 151 -2.93 -7.54 20.89
CA GLY A 151 -2.56 -6.86 22.12
C GLY A 151 -2.19 -5.41 21.86
N ASN A 152 -0.92 -5.04 22.11
CA ASN A 152 -0.41 -3.71 21.80
C ASN A 152 0.31 -3.61 20.45
N GLN A 153 0.24 -4.63 19.61
CA GLN A 153 0.78 -4.59 18.24
C GLN A 153 -0.33 -4.25 17.26
N TRP A 154 -0.04 -3.36 16.33
CA TRP A 154 -0.94 -2.88 15.29
C TRP A 154 -0.23 -2.95 13.95
N VAL A 155 -0.93 -3.31 12.87
CA VAL A 155 -0.35 -3.32 11.52
C VAL A 155 -1.39 -2.89 10.50
N GLY A 156 -1.08 -1.87 9.69
CA GLY A 156 -1.81 -1.52 8.47
C GLY A 156 -1.17 -2.20 7.27
N TYR A 157 -1.97 -2.87 6.44
CA TYR A 157 -1.45 -3.71 5.37
C TYR A 157 -2.45 -3.83 4.20
N ASP A 158 -2.09 -4.60 3.20
CA ASP A 158 -2.99 -4.98 2.11
C ASP A 158 -3.36 -6.46 2.19
N ASN A 159 -4.63 -6.79 1.97
CA ASN A 159 -5.11 -8.15 1.78
C ASN A 159 -5.66 -8.35 0.35
N VAL A 160 -6.15 -9.56 0.04
CA VAL A 160 -6.70 -9.90 -1.28
C VAL A 160 -7.83 -8.94 -1.70
N LYS A 161 -8.69 -8.51 -0.75
CA LYS A 161 -9.79 -7.59 -1.02
C LYS A 161 -9.27 -6.20 -1.41
N SER A 162 -8.37 -5.62 -0.63
CA SER A 162 -7.83 -4.26 -0.90
C SER A 162 -6.99 -4.24 -2.18
N ILE A 163 -6.19 -5.27 -2.44
CA ILE A 163 -5.43 -5.44 -3.69
C ILE A 163 -6.38 -5.56 -4.89
N GLY A 164 -7.49 -6.28 -4.76
CA GLY A 164 -8.52 -6.34 -5.79
C GLY A 164 -9.08 -4.96 -6.14
N ILE A 165 -9.46 -4.16 -5.13
CA ILE A 165 -9.96 -2.79 -5.30
C ILE A 165 -8.91 -1.90 -6.01
N LYS A 166 -7.65 -1.98 -5.59
CA LYS A 166 -6.54 -1.25 -6.22
C LYS A 166 -6.32 -1.67 -7.67
N SER A 167 -6.47 -2.94 -7.97
CA SER A 167 -6.36 -3.46 -9.34
C SER A 167 -7.51 -2.99 -10.24
N GLU A 168 -8.74 -2.92 -9.72
CA GLU A 168 -9.86 -2.32 -10.46
C GLU A 168 -9.64 -0.82 -10.73
N TYR A 169 -9.02 -0.09 -9.80
CA TYR A 169 -8.62 1.31 -10.03
C TYR A 169 -7.61 1.44 -11.18
N VAL A 170 -6.61 0.54 -11.27
CA VAL A 170 -5.67 0.49 -12.40
C VAL A 170 -6.42 0.40 -13.74
N LYS A 171 -7.42 -0.48 -13.84
CA LYS A 171 -8.27 -0.61 -15.04
C LYS A 171 -9.10 0.65 -15.30
N ALA A 172 -9.80 1.13 -14.27
CA ALA A 172 -10.69 2.29 -14.38
C ALA A 172 -9.97 3.56 -14.84
N LYS A 173 -8.71 3.73 -14.45
CA LYS A 173 -7.86 4.86 -14.84
C LYS A 173 -7.03 4.61 -16.11
N ASN A 174 -7.15 3.42 -16.73
CA ASN A 174 -6.35 3.01 -17.88
C ASN A 174 -4.84 3.18 -17.62
N LEU A 175 -4.38 2.82 -16.42
CA LEU A 175 -2.96 2.86 -16.08
C LEU A 175 -2.21 1.76 -16.84
N GLY A 176 -0.87 1.89 -16.93
CA GLY A 176 -0.01 0.92 -17.59
C GLY A 176 -0.03 -0.46 -16.94
N GLY A 177 -0.23 -0.51 -15.62
CA GLY A 177 -0.29 -1.76 -14.87
C GLY A 177 -0.13 -1.58 -13.38
N ALA A 178 0.27 -2.65 -12.71
CA ALA A 178 0.61 -2.69 -11.30
C ALA A 178 2.08 -3.07 -11.11
N MET A 179 2.70 -2.58 -10.05
CA MET A 179 4.01 -2.99 -9.56
C MET A 179 3.86 -3.46 -8.12
N ILE A 180 4.50 -4.54 -7.75
CA ILE A 180 4.51 -5.01 -6.36
C ILE A 180 5.87 -4.83 -5.71
N TRP A 181 5.86 -4.56 -4.40
CA TRP A 181 7.03 -4.57 -3.53
C TRP A 181 6.66 -5.28 -2.22
N SER A 182 7.15 -6.51 -2.02
CA SER A 182 7.95 -7.30 -2.96
C SER A 182 7.46 -8.75 -2.98
N VAL A 183 7.81 -9.51 -4.00
CA VAL A 183 7.27 -10.85 -4.22
C VAL A 183 7.55 -11.83 -3.08
N GLU A 184 8.66 -11.66 -2.38
CA GLU A 184 9.09 -12.52 -1.26
C GLU A 184 8.31 -12.25 0.04
N THR A 185 7.60 -11.12 0.15
CA THR A 185 6.76 -10.81 1.31
C THR A 185 5.31 -11.22 1.13
N ASP A 186 4.89 -11.62 -0.08
CA ASP A 186 3.62 -12.33 -0.31
C ASP A 186 3.74 -13.79 0.21
N ASP A 187 2.62 -14.49 0.40
CA ASP A 187 2.64 -15.90 0.83
C ASP A 187 3.10 -16.84 -0.30
N PHE A 188 4.38 -16.82 -0.60
CA PHE A 188 4.98 -17.66 -1.63
C PHE A 188 4.96 -19.16 -1.28
N ARG A 189 4.82 -19.51 -0.01
CA ARG A 189 4.74 -20.90 0.46
C ARG A 189 3.33 -21.47 0.39
N GLY A 190 2.31 -20.61 0.41
CA GLY A 190 0.90 -21.00 0.44
C GLY A 190 0.48 -21.57 1.81
N ILE A 191 1.03 -21.02 2.89
CA ILE A 191 0.68 -21.43 4.26
C ILE A 191 -0.74 -20.94 4.63
N CYS A 192 -1.12 -19.79 4.10
CA CYS A 192 -2.41 -19.17 4.36
C CYS A 192 -3.49 -19.57 3.34
N GLY A 193 -3.14 -20.41 2.37
CA GLY A 193 -4.02 -20.81 1.27
C GLY A 193 -3.26 -21.02 -0.03
N ASP A 194 -3.71 -20.38 -1.11
CA ASP A 194 -3.00 -20.41 -2.39
C ASP A 194 -1.69 -19.62 -2.31
N LYS A 195 -0.68 -20.07 -3.06
CA LYS A 195 0.60 -19.35 -3.18
C LYS A 195 0.40 -18.01 -3.87
N TYR A 196 1.10 -17.00 -3.37
CA TYR A 196 1.08 -15.65 -3.92
C TYR A 196 -0.34 -15.06 -4.04
N PRO A 197 -1.14 -15.04 -2.95
CA PRO A 197 -2.53 -14.64 -3.04
C PRO A 197 -2.71 -13.17 -3.47
N LEU A 198 -1.82 -12.27 -3.07
CA LEU A 198 -1.90 -10.86 -3.45
C LEU A 198 -1.53 -10.67 -4.93
N LEU A 199 -0.47 -11.31 -5.40
CA LEU A 199 -0.08 -11.31 -6.81
C LEU A 199 -1.17 -11.94 -7.68
N ASN A 200 -1.79 -13.03 -7.24
CA ASN A 200 -2.89 -13.67 -7.94
C ASN A 200 -4.15 -12.77 -7.99
N ALA A 201 -4.43 -12.01 -6.94
CA ALA A 201 -5.52 -11.03 -6.96
C ALA A 201 -5.31 -9.96 -8.03
N ILE A 202 -4.08 -9.42 -8.15
CA ILE A 202 -3.73 -8.49 -9.23
C ILE A 202 -3.98 -9.12 -10.60
N ASN A 203 -3.45 -10.32 -10.82
CA ASN A 203 -3.57 -11.02 -12.10
C ASN A 203 -5.00 -11.35 -12.48
N SER A 204 -5.83 -11.77 -11.52
CA SER A 204 -7.23 -12.11 -11.77
C SER A 204 -8.02 -10.89 -12.27
N VAL A 205 -7.75 -9.73 -11.70
CA VAL A 205 -8.41 -8.49 -12.09
C VAL A 205 -7.87 -7.95 -13.41
N LEU A 206 -6.55 -7.81 -13.55
CA LEU A 206 -5.96 -7.15 -14.72
C LEU A 206 -6.04 -7.99 -15.99
N ASN A 207 -5.94 -9.32 -15.89
CA ASN A 207 -5.94 -10.21 -17.04
C ASN A 207 -7.31 -10.85 -17.32
N GLY A 208 -8.33 -10.59 -16.49
CA GLY A 208 -9.65 -11.19 -16.62
C GLY A 208 -9.67 -12.72 -16.46
N GLN A 209 -8.66 -13.29 -15.80
CA GLN A 209 -8.52 -14.74 -15.60
C GLN A 209 -8.99 -15.12 -14.20
N SER A 210 -9.96 -16.02 -14.12
CA SER A 210 -10.15 -16.83 -12.92
C SER A 210 -8.84 -17.57 -12.63
N VAL A 211 -8.39 -17.53 -11.37
CA VAL A 211 -7.20 -18.20 -10.88
C VAL A 211 -7.17 -19.64 -11.37
N ARG A 212 -6.33 -19.96 -12.36
CA ARG A 212 -5.98 -21.33 -12.73
C ARG A 212 -4.53 -21.55 -12.29
N PRO A 213 -4.19 -22.72 -11.72
CA PRO A 213 -2.83 -23.03 -11.32
C PRO A 213 -1.87 -22.90 -12.51
N ALA A 214 -0.69 -22.36 -12.22
CA ALA A 214 0.33 -21.97 -13.17
C ALA A 214 0.70 -23.09 -14.16
N HIS A 215 0.25 -22.98 -15.40
CA HIS A 215 0.91 -23.58 -16.55
C HIS A 215 1.03 -22.51 -17.64
N ASN A 216 2.24 -22.00 -17.76
CA ASN A 216 2.83 -21.31 -18.91
C ASN A 216 1.97 -20.27 -19.65
N ARG A 217 2.14 -18.97 -19.34
CA ARG A 217 2.14 -17.87 -20.36
C ARG A 217 2.84 -16.64 -19.79
N SER A 218 3.71 -16.08 -20.62
CA SER A 218 4.51 -14.90 -20.33
C SER A 218 3.63 -13.66 -20.14
N ALA A 219 3.37 -13.29 -18.88
CA ALA A 219 2.94 -11.93 -18.55
C ALA A 219 4.22 -11.14 -18.22
N LEU A 220 4.38 -9.99 -18.86
CA LEU A 220 5.54 -9.13 -18.70
C LEU A 220 5.49 -8.48 -17.31
N PHE A 221 6.02 -9.17 -16.30
CA PHE A 221 6.23 -8.62 -14.96
C PHE A 221 7.56 -7.90 -14.93
N CYS A 222 7.55 -6.60 -14.74
CA CYS A 222 8.77 -5.87 -14.44
C CYS A 222 8.99 -5.92 -12.92
N ILE A 223 9.70 -6.96 -12.46
CA ILE A 223 10.23 -7.03 -11.09
C ILE A 223 11.54 -6.25 -11.13
N LEU A 224 11.57 -5.07 -10.56
CA LEU A 224 12.80 -4.32 -10.38
C LEU A 224 13.37 -4.63 -9.00
N TYR A 225 14.44 -5.43 -8.96
CA TYR A 225 15.34 -5.51 -7.82
C TYR A 225 16.26 -4.29 -7.87
N PHE A 226 16.25 -3.48 -6.83
CA PHE A 226 17.37 -2.62 -6.49
C PHE A 226 18.04 -3.19 -5.24
N VAL A 227 19.30 -3.60 -5.41
CA VAL A 227 20.23 -3.91 -4.32
C VAL A 227 20.73 -2.60 -3.74
#